data_fdabd2673c8a58503da07a66d4d9b69e
#
_entry.id   fdabd2673c8a58503da07a66d4d9b69e
#
_cell.length_a   1.000
_cell.length_b   1.000
_cell.length_c   1.000
_cell.angle_alpha   90.00
_cell.angle_beta   90.00
_cell.angle_gamma   90.00
#
_symmetry.space_group_name_H-M   'P 1'
#
loop_
_entity.id
_entity.type
_entity.pdbx_description
1 polymer ?
#
loop_
_entity_poly.entity_id
_entity_poly.type
_entity_poly.pdbx_seq_one_letter_code
_entity_poly.pdbx_strand_id
1 'polypeptide(L)'
;GTQAVQFNYNGGMNQQYRLLPYDGTYYQLEPVHAPGKVLAKSGTNDRGFSILSLEASMSGAANQLFRFEEVSPGNGYAIICKDGNLSLDVMDYSHQKLADIILTAHQSNSQVNKWWILEECSERMESSMTYTSDYKQPKTITDSRGNTVHYEYDDKNRLLTKLTDAKGNATSYAYDANTDKMTEVARMVDGKEVKVSYTYENEKVTSIGHNGFTYDYAYDPFGNL
;
A
#
# COMPACT_ATOMS: atom_id res chain seq x y z
N GLY A 1 15.03 -5.68 -11.90
CA GLY A 1 13.87 -4.80 -12.14
C GLY A 1 13.38 -4.93 -13.57
N THR A 2 12.10 -4.76 -13.80
CA THR A 2 11.52 -4.81 -15.14
C THR A 2 11.62 -3.42 -15.73
N GLN A 3 12.25 -3.30 -16.89
CA GLN A 3 12.37 -2.04 -17.64
C GLN A 3 11.00 -1.57 -18.12
N ALA A 4 10.77 -0.26 -18.14
CA ALA A 4 9.59 0.34 -18.76
C ALA A 4 9.70 0.27 -20.29
N VAL A 5 8.63 -0.16 -20.93
CA VAL A 5 8.55 -0.27 -22.40
C VAL A 5 7.21 0.26 -22.91
N GLN A 6 7.18 0.68 -24.16
CA GLN A 6 5.95 1.03 -24.85
C GLN A 6 5.08 -0.22 -25.09
N PHE A 7 3.78 -0.09 -24.87
CA PHE A 7 2.82 -1.16 -25.15
C PHE A 7 1.48 -0.59 -25.62
N ASN A 8 0.69 -1.39 -26.34
CA ASN A 8 -0.66 -0.98 -26.73
C ASN A 8 -1.51 -0.76 -25.47
N TYR A 9 -2.30 0.29 -25.47
CA TYR A 9 -3.26 0.53 -24.42
C TYR A 9 -4.26 -0.64 -24.32
N ASN A 10 -4.40 -1.20 -23.16
CA ASN A 10 -5.32 -2.31 -22.85
C ASN A 10 -6.08 -2.10 -21.55
N GLY A 11 -5.94 -0.94 -20.90
CA GLY A 11 -6.59 -0.62 -19.63
C GLY A 11 -6.03 -1.38 -18.43
N GLY A 12 -4.91 -2.10 -18.58
CA GLY A 12 -4.31 -2.88 -17.52
C GLY A 12 -3.69 -2.02 -16.41
N MET A 13 -3.68 -2.52 -15.19
CA MET A 13 -3.12 -1.82 -14.01
C MET A 13 -1.63 -1.48 -14.16
N ASN A 14 -0.91 -2.15 -15.04
CA ASN A 14 0.49 -1.85 -15.38
C ASN A 14 0.63 -0.61 -16.28
N GLN A 15 -0.46 -0.07 -16.80
CA GLN A 15 -0.52 1.15 -17.59
C GLN A 15 -1.15 2.32 -16.84
N GLN A 16 -1.56 2.10 -15.61
CA GLN A 16 -2.18 3.10 -14.73
C GLN A 16 -1.23 3.45 -13.60
N TYR A 17 -1.15 4.74 -13.28
CA TYR A 17 -0.23 5.25 -12.27
C TYR A 17 -0.94 6.19 -11.29
N ARG A 18 -0.58 6.08 -10.02
CA ARG A 18 -0.89 7.10 -9.02
C ARG A 18 0.19 8.15 -9.03
N LEU A 19 -0.21 9.41 -9.03
CA LEU A 19 0.68 10.53 -8.85
C LEU A 19 0.77 10.83 -7.35
N LEU A 20 1.89 10.45 -6.73
CA LEU A 20 2.14 10.70 -5.31
C LEU A 20 2.87 12.04 -5.17
N PRO A 21 2.23 13.10 -4.64
CA PRO A 21 2.82 14.44 -4.58
C PRO A 21 4.00 14.46 -3.60
N TYR A 22 5.06 15.18 -3.97
CA TYR A 22 6.24 15.37 -3.12
C TYR A 22 6.38 16.82 -2.61
N ASP A 23 6.48 17.82 -3.48
CA ASP A 23 6.73 19.22 -3.09
C ASP A 23 5.86 20.25 -3.86
N GLY A 24 4.74 19.82 -4.41
CA GLY A 24 3.84 20.66 -5.23
C GLY A 24 4.27 20.79 -6.70
N THR A 25 5.51 20.44 -7.05
CA THR A 25 6.04 20.44 -8.42
C THR A 25 6.35 19.02 -8.90
N TYR A 26 6.90 18.20 -8.01
CA TYR A 26 7.34 16.85 -8.30
C TYR A 26 6.43 15.81 -7.69
N TYR A 27 6.34 14.67 -8.37
CA TYR A 27 5.55 13.51 -8.00
C TYR A 27 6.39 12.24 -8.13
N GLN A 28 6.09 11.23 -7.31
CA GLN A 28 6.47 9.86 -7.62
C GLN A 28 5.35 9.21 -8.45
N LEU A 29 5.72 8.34 -9.38
CA LEU A 29 4.80 7.64 -10.26
C LEU A 29 4.70 6.17 -9.80
N GLU A 30 3.63 5.86 -9.06
CA GLU A 30 3.37 4.51 -8.54
C GLU A 30 2.43 3.76 -9.48
N PRO A 31 2.85 2.67 -10.14
CA PRO A 31 1.94 1.89 -10.97
C PRO A 31 0.93 1.14 -10.10
N VAL A 32 -0.33 1.10 -10.51
CA VAL A 32 -1.43 0.51 -9.75
C VAL A 32 -1.20 -0.97 -9.46
N HIS A 33 -0.55 -1.71 -10.36
CA HIS A 33 -0.26 -3.14 -10.18
C HIS A 33 0.89 -3.46 -9.20
N ALA A 34 1.66 -2.45 -8.76
CA ALA A 34 2.82 -2.65 -7.90
C ALA A 34 2.90 -1.59 -6.78
N PRO A 35 1.95 -1.60 -5.83
CA PRO A 35 1.93 -0.66 -4.71
C PRO A 35 3.25 -0.67 -3.92
N GLY A 36 3.71 0.50 -3.50
CA GLY A 36 4.98 0.68 -2.78
C GLY A 36 6.22 0.68 -3.69
N LYS A 37 6.05 0.47 -5.00
CA LYS A 37 7.10 0.67 -5.99
C LYS A 37 6.77 1.86 -6.86
N VAL A 38 7.81 2.58 -7.29
CA VAL A 38 7.67 3.76 -8.14
C VAL A 38 8.60 3.66 -9.34
N LEU A 39 8.27 4.38 -10.42
CA LEU A 39 9.21 4.54 -11.52
C LEU A 39 10.47 5.25 -11.03
N ALA A 40 11.61 4.74 -11.45
CA ALA A 40 12.92 5.30 -11.13
C ALA A 40 13.81 5.30 -12.36
N LYS A 41 14.57 6.38 -12.55
CA LYS A 41 15.72 6.36 -13.44
C LYS A 41 16.74 5.37 -12.87
N SER A 42 17.10 4.38 -13.67
CA SER A 42 18.02 3.30 -13.28
C SER A 42 18.93 2.98 -14.45
N GLY A 43 20.09 2.43 -14.20
CA GLY A 43 20.99 1.88 -15.20
C GLY A 43 20.93 2.48 -16.61
N THR A 44 21.46 1.76 -17.57
CA THR A 44 21.45 2.10 -18.99
C THR A 44 21.09 0.87 -19.83
N ASN A 45 20.50 1.07 -21.00
CA ASN A 45 20.36 0.01 -21.99
C ASN A 45 21.69 -0.23 -22.76
N ASP A 46 21.70 -1.20 -23.67
CA ASP A 46 22.88 -1.58 -24.48
C ASP A 46 23.44 -0.44 -25.33
N ARG A 47 22.66 0.61 -25.56
CA ARG A 47 23.06 1.82 -26.31
C ARG A 47 23.49 2.98 -25.41
N GLY A 48 23.58 2.75 -24.10
CA GLY A 48 24.01 3.74 -23.11
C GLY A 48 22.97 4.78 -22.71
N PHE A 49 21.72 4.66 -23.12
CA PHE A 49 20.64 5.55 -22.67
C PHE A 49 20.13 5.15 -21.28
N SER A 50 19.89 6.13 -20.42
CA SER A 50 19.24 5.88 -19.14
C SER A 50 17.83 5.30 -19.35
N ILE A 51 17.50 4.28 -18.55
CA ILE A 51 16.21 3.57 -18.59
C ILE A 51 15.42 3.81 -17.32
N LEU A 52 14.17 3.39 -17.36
CA LEU A 52 13.26 3.39 -16.21
C LEU A 52 13.02 1.97 -15.70
N SER A 53 13.03 1.79 -14.40
CA SER A 53 12.60 0.55 -13.75
C SER A 53 11.68 0.84 -12.58
N LEU A 54 11.12 -0.22 -11.98
CA LEU A 54 10.34 -0.11 -10.75
C LEU A 54 11.25 -0.39 -9.54
N GLU A 55 11.35 0.56 -8.65
CA GLU A 55 12.11 0.48 -7.41
C GLU A 55 11.21 0.72 -6.19
N ALA A 56 11.67 0.31 -5.01
CA ALA A 56 10.99 0.68 -3.77
C ALA A 56 10.97 2.21 -3.63
N SER A 57 9.82 2.75 -3.21
CA SER A 57 9.67 4.20 -2.99
C SER A 57 10.65 4.69 -1.93
N MET A 58 11.41 5.72 -2.26
CA MET A 58 12.32 6.43 -1.35
C MET A 58 11.98 7.92 -1.37
N SER A 59 11.65 8.47 -0.20
CA SER A 59 11.32 9.89 -0.10
C SER A 59 12.52 10.77 -0.48
N GLY A 60 12.30 11.72 -1.39
CA GLY A 60 13.31 12.68 -1.83
C GLY A 60 14.37 12.16 -2.81
N ALA A 61 14.31 10.90 -3.22
CA ALA A 61 15.22 10.35 -4.23
C ALA A 61 15.00 11.01 -5.58
N ALA A 62 15.96 11.80 -6.07
CA ALA A 62 15.82 12.61 -7.28
C ALA A 62 15.54 11.76 -8.54
N ASN A 63 16.07 10.54 -8.59
CA ASN A 63 15.84 9.59 -9.68
C ASN A 63 14.41 9.01 -9.70
N GLN A 64 13.61 9.22 -8.65
CA GLN A 64 12.22 8.78 -8.52
C GLN A 64 11.21 9.93 -8.58
N LEU A 65 11.68 11.16 -8.78
CA LEU A 65 10.84 12.35 -8.81
C LEU A 65 10.68 12.86 -10.23
N PHE A 66 9.43 13.09 -10.62
CA PHE A 66 9.07 13.53 -11.96
C PHE A 66 8.17 14.75 -11.89
N ARG A 67 8.33 15.68 -12.83
CA ARG A 67 7.42 16.79 -13.06
C ARG A 67 6.79 16.71 -14.44
N PHE A 68 5.68 17.38 -14.62
CA PHE A 68 4.93 17.44 -15.86
C PHE A 68 5.03 18.87 -16.40
N GLU A 69 5.36 19.00 -17.67
CA GLU A 69 5.41 20.28 -18.39
C GLU A 69 4.53 20.20 -19.63
N GLU A 70 3.52 21.04 -19.70
CA GLU A 70 2.64 21.07 -20.87
C GLU A 70 3.43 21.55 -22.09
N VAL A 71 3.48 20.73 -23.14
CA VAL A 71 4.28 21.02 -24.33
C VAL A 71 3.50 21.80 -25.38
N SER A 72 2.18 21.69 -25.38
CA SER A 72 1.27 22.50 -26.16
C SER A 72 -0.14 22.38 -25.56
N PRO A 73 -0.90 23.48 -25.40
CA PRO A 73 -2.22 23.43 -24.78
C PRO A 73 -3.12 22.34 -25.36
N GLY A 74 -3.50 21.37 -24.51
CA GLY A 74 -4.34 20.24 -24.90
C GLY A 74 -3.67 19.12 -25.73
N ASN A 75 -2.36 19.20 -26.03
CA ASN A 75 -1.67 18.22 -26.87
C ASN A 75 -0.73 17.27 -26.13
N GLY A 76 -0.55 17.44 -24.86
CA GLY A 76 0.22 16.51 -24.03
C GLY A 76 1.29 17.17 -23.17
N TYR A 77 1.99 16.32 -22.44
CA TYR A 77 2.96 16.69 -21.41
C TYR A 77 4.32 16.04 -21.69
N ALA A 78 5.39 16.78 -21.42
CA ALA A 78 6.69 16.18 -21.16
C ALA A 78 6.72 15.68 -19.72
N ILE A 79 7.16 14.45 -19.51
CA ILE A 79 7.39 13.88 -18.16
C ILE A 79 8.90 13.92 -17.90
N ILE A 80 9.31 14.68 -16.89
CA ILE A 80 10.71 15.06 -16.71
C ILE A 80 11.21 14.56 -15.35
N CYS A 81 12.22 13.70 -15.38
CA CYS A 81 12.91 13.22 -14.20
C CYS A 81 13.76 14.35 -13.57
N LYS A 82 13.68 14.52 -12.26
CA LYS A 82 14.46 15.52 -11.50
C LYS A 82 15.96 15.27 -11.61
N ASP A 83 16.36 14.00 -11.57
CA ASP A 83 17.77 13.61 -11.72
C ASP A 83 18.22 13.79 -13.17
N GLY A 84 19.03 14.83 -13.39
CA GLY A 84 19.59 15.19 -14.70
C GLY A 84 18.64 15.98 -15.59
N ASN A 85 17.44 16.34 -15.15
CA ASN A 85 16.43 17.07 -15.95
C ASN A 85 16.19 16.38 -17.32
N LEU A 86 15.90 15.08 -17.28
CA LEU A 86 15.75 14.24 -18.46
C LEU A 86 14.28 13.93 -18.72
N SER A 87 13.85 14.04 -19.99
CA SER A 87 12.49 13.68 -20.42
C SER A 87 12.36 12.19 -20.74
N LEU A 88 11.19 11.62 -20.42
CA LEU A 88 10.78 10.32 -20.96
C LEU A 88 10.67 10.43 -22.50
N ASP A 89 11.19 9.43 -23.16
CA ASP A 89 11.36 9.39 -24.61
C ASP A 89 11.14 7.96 -25.12
N VAL A 90 10.38 7.80 -26.21
CA VAL A 90 10.27 6.51 -26.89
C VAL A 90 11.43 6.37 -27.84
N MET A 91 12.30 5.40 -27.58
CA MET A 91 13.53 5.21 -28.35
C MET A 91 13.25 5.05 -29.84
N ASP A 92 14.04 5.76 -30.65
CA ASP A 92 13.99 5.74 -32.13
C ASP A 92 12.63 6.11 -32.74
N TYR A 93 11.79 6.91 -32.06
CA TYR A 93 10.42 7.24 -32.49
C TYR A 93 9.58 6.01 -32.82
N SER A 94 9.86 4.91 -32.14
CA SER A 94 9.26 3.62 -32.44
C SER A 94 7.75 3.63 -32.18
N HIS A 95 6.98 3.04 -33.11
CA HIS A 95 5.57 2.71 -32.92
C HIS A 95 5.35 1.23 -32.56
N GLN A 96 6.45 0.48 -32.36
CA GLN A 96 6.39 -0.95 -32.10
C GLN A 96 6.17 -1.23 -30.61
N LYS A 97 5.46 -2.32 -30.32
CA LYS A 97 5.39 -2.85 -28.96
C LYS A 97 6.79 -3.19 -28.45
N LEU A 98 6.99 -3.04 -27.15
CA LEU A 98 8.23 -3.33 -26.45
C LEU A 98 9.41 -2.40 -26.83
N ALA A 99 9.14 -1.29 -27.51
CA ALA A 99 10.14 -0.25 -27.65
C ALA A 99 10.53 0.30 -26.28
N ASP A 100 11.81 0.53 -26.06
CA ASP A 100 12.33 1.06 -24.82
C ASP A 100 11.79 2.46 -24.52
N ILE A 101 11.39 2.71 -23.30
CA ILE A 101 11.23 4.05 -22.75
C ILE A 101 12.56 4.41 -22.13
N ILE A 102 13.19 5.43 -22.66
CA ILE A 102 14.49 5.95 -22.24
C ILE A 102 14.35 7.36 -21.66
N LEU A 103 15.41 7.85 -21.09
CA LEU A 103 15.52 9.22 -20.59
C LEU A 103 16.57 9.96 -21.41
N THR A 104 16.17 11.07 -22.02
CA THR A 104 17.04 11.93 -22.84
C THR A 104 16.97 13.37 -22.35
N ALA A 105 17.94 14.20 -22.76
CA ALA A 105 17.96 15.61 -22.37
C ALA A 105 16.62 16.30 -22.69
N HIS A 106 16.05 16.95 -21.65
CA HIS A 106 14.83 17.74 -21.83
C HIS A 106 15.12 18.99 -22.64
N GLN A 107 14.27 19.29 -23.61
CA GLN A 107 14.26 20.50 -24.42
C GLN A 107 12.84 21.02 -24.54
N SER A 108 12.60 22.29 -24.30
CA SER A 108 11.26 22.92 -24.30
C SER A 108 10.50 22.81 -25.64
N ASN A 109 11.19 22.57 -26.75
CA ASN A 109 10.61 22.28 -28.05
C ASN A 109 10.76 20.82 -28.42
N SER A 110 10.46 19.93 -27.48
CA SER A 110 10.68 18.50 -27.61
C SER A 110 9.88 17.88 -28.77
N GLN A 111 10.47 16.85 -29.35
CA GLN A 111 9.88 16.07 -30.43
C GLN A 111 8.71 15.24 -29.92
N VAL A 112 7.77 14.91 -30.79
CA VAL A 112 6.51 14.20 -30.48
C VAL A 112 6.67 12.86 -29.74
N ASN A 113 7.82 12.19 -29.91
CA ASN A 113 8.14 10.95 -29.17
C ASN A 113 8.36 11.14 -27.65
N LYS A 114 8.39 12.40 -27.18
CA LYS A 114 8.49 12.79 -25.76
C LYS A 114 7.19 13.36 -25.22
N TRP A 115 6.12 13.35 -25.99
CA TRP A 115 4.82 13.88 -25.58
C TRP A 115 3.92 12.75 -25.09
N TRP A 116 3.36 12.95 -23.94
CA TRP A 116 2.52 11.98 -23.24
C TRP A 116 1.15 12.58 -23.02
N ILE A 117 0.12 11.87 -23.41
CA ILE A 117 -1.26 12.22 -23.07
C ILE A 117 -1.56 11.60 -21.71
N LEU A 118 -2.00 12.43 -20.77
CA LEU A 118 -2.45 11.98 -19.46
C LEU A 118 -3.97 11.90 -19.50
N GLU A 119 -4.50 10.72 -19.29
CA GLU A 119 -5.94 10.48 -19.17
C GLU A 119 -6.24 10.12 -17.70
N GLU A 120 -7.26 10.77 -17.14
CA GLU A 120 -7.73 10.42 -15.83
C GLU A 120 -8.36 9.02 -15.90
N CYS A 121 -7.78 8.09 -15.18
CA CYS A 121 -8.38 6.78 -14.96
C CYS A 121 -9.30 6.92 -13.75
N SER A 122 -10.60 6.70 -13.92
CA SER A 122 -11.46 6.48 -12.77
C SER A 122 -10.98 5.19 -12.07
N GLU A 123 -10.12 5.33 -11.06
CA GLU A 123 -9.87 4.24 -10.13
C GLU A 123 -11.21 3.96 -9.45
N ARG A 124 -11.87 2.89 -9.86
CA ARG A 124 -12.92 2.33 -9.05
C ARG A 124 -12.22 1.75 -7.82
N MET A 125 -12.21 2.53 -6.76
CA MET A 125 -11.74 2.04 -5.46
C MET A 125 -12.74 0.98 -5.01
N GLU A 126 -12.46 -0.26 -5.33
CA GLU A 126 -13.26 -1.39 -4.87
C GLU A 126 -12.65 -1.91 -3.57
N SER A 127 -13.39 -1.80 -2.49
CA SER A 127 -13.16 -2.60 -1.30
C SER A 127 -14.14 -3.77 -1.32
N SER A 128 -13.71 -4.93 -0.90
CA SER A 128 -14.56 -6.11 -0.78
C SER A 128 -14.61 -6.61 0.65
N MET A 129 -15.75 -7.19 1.02
CA MET A 129 -15.95 -7.77 2.34
C MET A 129 -16.65 -9.12 2.17
N THR A 130 -16.15 -10.12 2.87
CA THR A 130 -16.86 -11.39 3.02
C THR A 130 -17.36 -11.52 4.46
N TYR A 131 -18.38 -12.32 4.66
CA TYR A 131 -19.04 -12.49 5.95
C TYR A 131 -18.99 -13.94 6.41
N THR A 132 -19.25 -14.17 7.70
CA THR A 132 -19.56 -15.47 8.27
C THR A 132 -20.78 -16.09 7.58
N SER A 133 -20.98 -17.40 7.72
CA SER A 133 -22.09 -18.10 7.05
C SER A 133 -23.48 -17.63 7.45
N ASP A 134 -23.60 -16.99 8.60
CA ASP A 134 -24.83 -16.37 9.11
C ASP A 134 -24.95 -14.86 8.77
N TYR A 135 -23.99 -14.32 7.99
CA TYR A 135 -23.93 -12.93 7.53
C TYR A 135 -23.86 -11.87 8.63
N LYS A 136 -23.53 -12.23 9.88
CA LYS A 136 -23.50 -11.28 11.00
C LYS A 136 -22.19 -10.57 11.19
N GLN A 137 -21.08 -11.26 10.91
CA GLN A 137 -19.75 -10.74 11.17
C GLN A 137 -18.89 -10.74 9.91
N PRO A 138 -17.99 -9.74 9.72
CA PRO A 138 -17.05 -9.75 8.62
C PRO A 138 -16.03 -10.89 8.79
N LYS A 139 -15.79 -11.66 7.75
CA LYS A 139 -14.76 -12.71 7.72
C LYS A 139 -13.47 -12.20 7.11
N THR A 140 -13.58 -11.41 6.04
CA THR A 140 -12.44 -10.71 5.44
C THR A 140 -12.85 -9.31 5.03
N ILE A 141 -11.91 -8.38 5.11
CA ILE A 141 -12.03 -7.04 4.53
C ILE A 141 -10.80 -6.81 3.66
N THR A 142 -11.01 -6.57 2.37
CA THR A 142 -9.94 -6.27 1.42
C THR A 142 -10.06 -4.83 0.97
N ASP A 143 -8.99 -4.04 1.09
CA ASP A 143 -8.95 -2.67 0.60
C ASP A 143 -8.73 -2.61 -0.92
N SER A 144 -8.82 -1.41 -1.49
CA SER A 144 -8.59 -1.18 -2.92
C SER A 144 -7.18 -1.50 -3.41
N ARG A 145 -6.23 -1.73 -2.50
CA ARG A 145 -4.85 -2.12 -2.79
C ARG A 145 -4.65 -3.63 -2.72
N GLY A 146 -5.71 -4.39 -2.39
CA GLY A 146 -5.64 -5.83 -2.23
C GLY A 146 -5.14 -6.30 -0.85
N ASN A 147 -4.93 -5.39 0.11
CA ASN A 147 -4.58 -5.74 1.48
C ASN A 147 -5.80 -6.34 2.17
N THR A 148 -5.67 -7.56 2.67
CA THR A 148 -6.77 -8.28 3.29
C THR A 148 -6.52 -8.48 4.78
N VAL A 149 -7.51 -8.12 5.59
CA VAL A 149 -7.58 -8.45 7.01
C VAL A 149 -8.54 -9.61 7.18
N HIS A 150 -8.15 -10.61 7.96
CA HIS A 150 -8.94 -11.80 8.25
C HIS A 150 -9.42 -11.79 9.69
N TYR A 151 -10.67 -12.19 9.89
CA TYR A 151 -11.32 -12.28 11.18
C TYR A 151 -11.82 -13.72 11.41
N GLU A 152 -11.50 -14.30 12.56
CA GLU A 152 -11.98 -15.60 12.99
C GLU A 152 -12.79 -15.44 14.28
N TYR A 153 -13.88 -16.17 14.40
CA TYR A 153 -14.81 -16.07 15.52
C TYR A 153 -15.01 -17.41 16.22
N ASP A 154 -15.66 -17.39 17.36
CA ASP A 154 -16.13 -18.59 18.05
C ASP A 154 -17.12 -19.38 17.16
N ASP A 155 -17.47 -20.59 17.57
CA ASP A 155 -18.38 -21.48 16.86
C ASP A 155 -19.80 -20.90 16.64
N LYS A 156 -20.15 -19.88 17.39
CA LYS A 156 -21.42 -19.14 17.30
C LYS A 156 -21.32 -17.83 16.50
N ASN A 157 -20.17 -17.53 15.93
CA ASN A 157 -19.85 -16.28 15.22
C ASN A 157 -20.13 -15.00 16.05
N ARG A 158 -19.88 -15.04 17.36
CA ARG A 158 -20.16 -13.92 18.28
C ARG A 158 -18.89 -13.24 18.77
N LEU A 159 -17.90 -14.01 19.18
CA LEU A 159 -16.67 -13.52 19.82
C LEU A 159 -15.52 -13.65 18.84
N LEU A 160 -14.80 -12.55 18.60
CA LEU A 160 -13.61 -12.53 17.77
C LEU A 160 -12.49 -13.30 18.45
N THR A 161 -12.07 -14.44 17.90
CA THR A 161 -11.00 -15.27 18.46
C THR A 161 -9.63 -14.99 17.86
N LYS A 162 -9.61 -14.46 16.63
CA LYS A 162 -8.35 -14.08 15.97
C LYS A 162 -8.56 -13.04 14.90
N LEU A 163 -7.60 -12.13 14.80
CA LEU A 163 -7.46 -11.14 13.74
C LEU A 163 -6.08 -11.32 13.10
N THR A 164 -6.03 -11.42 11.77
CA THR A 164 -4.77 -11.45 11.02
C THR A 164 -4.72 -10.26 10.08
N ASP A 165 -3.71 -9.42 10.23
CA ASP A 165 -3.53 -8.24 9.37
C ASP A 165 -3.02 -8.63 7.97
N ALA A 166 -2.99 -7.66 7.05
CA ALA A 166 -2.54 -7.87 5.69
C ALA A 166 -1.05 -8.26 5.55
N LYS A 167 -0.26 -8.13 6.61
CA LYS A 167 1.14 -8.55 6.67
C LYS A 167 1.31 -9.95 7.25
N GLY A 168 0.19 -10.59 7.67
CA GLY A 168 0.20 -11.91 8.29
C GLY A 168 0.41 -11.89 9.79
N ASN A 169 0.46 -10.72 10.45
CA ASN A 169 0.56 -10.68 11.91
C ASN A 169 -0.79 -11.03 12.53
N ALA A 170 -0.79 -11.99 13.43
CA ALA A 170 -1.99 -12.44 14.10
C ALA A 170 -2.05 -11.93 15.54
N THR A 171 -3.26 -11.53 15.95
CA THR A 171 -3.64 -11.28 17.35
C THR A 171 -4.75 -12.24 17.70
N SER A 172 -4.59 -13.00 18.78
CA SER A 172 -5.58 -13.93 19.29
C SER A 172 -6.26 -13.40 20.57
N TYR A 173 -7.49 -13.80 20.77
CA TYR A 173 -8.35 -13.38 21.86
C TYR A 173 -8.95 -14.61 22.52
N ALA A 174 -8.86 -14.72 23.85
CA ALA A 174 -9.51 -15.76 24.60
C ALA A 174 -10.59 -15.18 25.53
N TYR A 175 -11.61 -15.98 25.78
CA TYR A 175 -12.78 -15.57 26.56
C TYR A 175 -13.13 -16.64 27.58
N ASP A 176 -13.72 -16.22 28.71
CA ASP A 176 -14.34 -17.12 29.67
C ASP A 176 -15.60 -17.75 29.06
N ALA A 177 -15.71 -19.05 29.11
CA ALA A 177 -16.80 -19.80 28.45
C ALA A 177 -18.19 -19.53 29.03
N ASN A 178 -18.29 -19.06 30.29
CA ASN A 178 -19.55 -18.85 30.99
C ASN A 178 -20.03 -17.39 30.92
N THR A 179 -19.07 -16.45 30.85
CA THR A 179 -19.37 -15.01 30.98
C THR A 179 -19.11 -14.25 29.70
N ASP A 180 -18.52 -14.87 28.68
CA ASP A 180 -18.07 -14.24 27.43
C ASP A 180 -17.06 -13.08 27.64
N LYS A 181 -16.48 -12.94 28.83
CA LYS A 181 -15.50 -11.90 29.14
C LYS A 181 -14.15 -12.26 28.55
N MET A 182 -13.46 -11.28 27.98
CA MET A 182 -12.12 -11.46 27.44
C MET A 182 -11.13 -11.75 28.56
N THR A 183 -10.45 -12.88 28.51
CA THR A 183 -9.45 -13.30 29.50
C THR A 183 -8.02 -13.12 29.03
N GLU A 184 -7.78 -13.11 27.71
CA GLU A 184 -6.43 -12.94 27.17
C GLU A 184 -6.46 -12.28 25.78
N VAL A 185 -5.46 -11.45 25.52
CA VAL A 185 -5.05 -11.00 24.20
C VAL A 185 -3.59 -11.37 24.00
N ALA A 186 -3.26 -12.05 22.91
CA ALA A 186 -1.89 -12.47 22.62
C ALA A 186 -1.51 -12.15 21.16
N ARG A 187 -0.26 -11.76 20.94
CA ARG A 187 0.32 -11.59 19.62
C ARG A 187 1.81 -11.89 19.61
N MET A 188 2.35 -12.23 18.43
CA MET A 188 3.79 -12.34 18.26
C MET A 188 4.40 -10.97 17.93
N VAL A 189 5.47 -10.61 18.65
CA VAL A 189 6.27 -9.40 18.39
C VAL A 189 7.74 -9.83 18.41
N ASP A 190 8.45 -9.64 17.29
CA ASP A 190 9.85 -10.03 17.12
C ASP A 190 10.15 -11.49 17.56
N GLY A 191 9.26 -12.40 17.16
CA GLY A 191 9.39 -13.83 17.48
C GLY A 191 9.09 -14.21 18.93
N LYS A 192 8.65 -13.26 19.77
CA LYS A 192 8.22 -13.50 21.16
C LYS A 192 6.72 -13.29 21.29
N GLU A 193 6.07 -14.17 22.03
CA GLU A 193 4.67 -14.00 22.38
C GLU A 193 4.52 -12.92 23.48
N VAL A 194 3.72 -11.91 23.16
CA VAL A 194 3.32 -10.85 24.10
C VAL A 194 1.87 -11.08 24.45
N LYS A 195 1.59 -11.17 25.76
CA LYS A 195 0.25 -11.43 26.30
C LYS A 195 -0.20 -10.36 27.26
N VAL A 196 -1.49 -10.06 27.21
CA VAL A 196 -2.22 -9.33 28.25
C VAL A 196 -3.33 -10.25 28.75
N SER A 197 -3.37 -10.50 30.06
CA SER A 197 -4.39 -11.32 30.69
C SER A 197 -5.27 -10.48 31.61
N TYR A 198 -6.53 -10.89 31.76
CA TYR A 198 -7.54 -10.20 32.57
C TYR A 198 -8.20 -11.17 33.51
N THR A 199 -8.33 -10.78 34.78
CA THR A 199 -9.09 -11.52 35.81
C THR A 199 -10.28 -10.67 36.23
N TYR A 200 -11.40 -11.33 36.53
CA TYR A 200 -12.64 -10.64 36.85
C TYR A 200 -13.24 -11.19 38.14
N GLU A 201 -13.85 -10.31 38.92
CA GLU A 201 -14.71 -10.64 40.03
C GLU A 201 -15.94 -9.71 40.02
N ASN A 202 -17.13 -10.25 40.21
CA ASN A 202 -18.38 -9.48 40.20
C ASN A 202 -18.49 -8.48 39.06
N GLU A 203 -18.26 -8.93 37.80
CA GLU A 203 -18.31 -8.13 36.58
C GLU A 203 -17.16 -7.11 36.41
N LYS A 204 -16.25 -6.96 37.36
CA LYS A 204 -15.16 -5.97 37.33
C LYS A 204 -13.82 -6.64 37.12
N VAL A 205 -12.90 -5.95 36.43
CA VAL A 205 -11.51 -6.38 36.27
C VAL A 205 -10.81 -6.25 37.61
N THR A 206 -10.32 -7.35 38.16
CA THR A 206 -9.55 -7.37 39.42
C THR A 206 -8.05 -7.50 39.24
N SER A 207 -7.61 -7.97 38.03
CA SER A 207 -6.20 -8.01 37.73
C SER A 207 -5.95 -7.92 36.22
N ILE A 208 -4.86 -7.25 35.83
CA ILE A 208 -4.31 -7.23 34.48
C ILE A 208 -2.86 -7.69 34.54
N GLY A 209 -2.56 -8.80 33.86
CA GLY A 209 -1.19 -9.30 33.68
C GLY A 209 -0.64 -8.85 32.33
N HIS A 210 0.60 -8.36 32.29
CA HIS A 210 1.29 -7.98 31.07
C HIS A 210 2.81 -8.21 31.19
N ASN A 211 3.37 -9.06 30.32
CA ASN A 211 4.81 -9.33 30.26
C ASN A 211 5.47 -9.65 31.63
N GLY A 212 4.81 -10.46 32.46
CA GLY A 212 5.31 -10.83 33.77
C GLY A 212 5.06 -9.82 34.90
N PHE A 213 4.42 -8.70 34.61
CA PHE A 213 3.91 -7.74 35.59
C PHE A 213 2.42 -7.95 35.78
N THR A 214 1.95 -7.71 37.03
CA THR A 214 0.54 -7.78 37.36
C THR A 214 0.11 -6.48 38.05
N TYR A 215 -1.04 -5.97 37.63
CA TYR A 215 -1.69 -4.80 38.20
C TYR A 215 -3.00 -5.28 38.86
N ASP A 216 -3.14 -5.13 40.15
CA ASP A 216 -4.32 -5.56 40.91
C ASP A 216 -5.21 -4.34 41.20
N TYR A 217 -6.51 -4.53 41.11
CA TYR A 217 -7.54 -3.51 41.32
C TYR A 217 -8.47 -3.95 42.44
N ALA A 218 -8.67 -3.07 43.41
CA ALA A 218 -9.64 -3.26 44.49
C ALA A 218 -10.78 -2.23 44.38
N TYR A 219 -11.98 -2.66 44.65
CA TYR A 219 -13.16 -1.84 44.60
C TYR A 219 -13.84 -1.72 45.94
N ASP A 220 -14.35 -0.53 46.23
CA ASP A 220 -15.17 -0.33 47.43
C ASP A 220 -16.56 -0.98 47.27
N PRO A 221 -17.39 -1.06 48.33
CA PRO A 221 -18.74 -1.62 48.26
C PRO A 221 -19.68 -0.88 47.29
N PHE A 222 -19.34 0.36 46.90
CA PHE A 222 -20.10 1.18 45.95
C PHE A 222 -19.61 0.99 44.53
N GLY A 223 -18.49 0.29 44.36
CA GLY A 223 -17.93 -0.02 43.04
C GLY A 223 -16.93 0.99 42.53
N ASN A 224 -16.45 1.90 43.34
CA ASN A 224 -15.36 2.81 42.98
C ASN A 224 -14.01 2.10 43.13
N LEU A 225 -13.07 2.44 42.22
CA LEU A 225 -11.68 1.94 42.23
C LEU A 225 -10.89 2.62 43.34
#